data_cb429f3c5ddf68f0931064355028b380
#
_entry.id   cb429f3c5ddf68f0931064355028b380
#
_cell.length_a   1.000
_cell.length_b   1.000
_cell.length_c   1.000
_cell.angle_alpha   90.00
_cell.angle_beta   90.00
_cell.angle_gamma   90.00
#
_symmetry.space_group_name_H-M   'P 1'
#
loop_
_entity.id
_entity.type
_entity.pdbx_description
1 polymer ?
#
loop_
_entity_poly.entity_id
_entity_poly.type
_entity_poly.pdbx_seq_one_letter_code
_entity_poly.pdbx_strand_id
1 'polypeptide(L)'
;MPQFTHDGVEIAFLDEGEGEPIVLVHGFASNKEVNWVAPSWMTTLTRAGRRTIALDNRGHGASSKLYDPAAYFSATMAEDVRALLDHLGLPRADVMGYSMGARIAAFLALSHSDRVRAAILGGLGFRLVEGVGLPDTIANALEAPSLGDVSDPTAYVFRAFAEQTRSDLHALAACMRGSRQTLSRGQVAQIASPLLVAVGENDSIAGSPEALAALIPGAKALVIPGRDHMLAVGDRVFKSAVLEFLARRP
;
A
#
# COMPACT_ATOMS: atom_id res chain seq x y z
N MET A 1 -17.96 -8.67 -9.23
CA MET A 1 -16.86 -7.75 -8.86
C MET A 1 -16.00 -7.60 -10.08
N PRO A 2 -15.67 -6.38 -10.52
CA PRO A 2 -14.79 -6.19 -11.68
C PRO A 2 -13.40 -6.75 -11.44
N GLN A 3 -12.81 -7.30 -12.50
CA GLN A 3 -11.49 -7.90 -12.53
C GLN A 3 -10.81 -7.59 -13.87
N PHE A 4 -9.50 -7.56 -13.90
CA PHE A 4 -8.71 -7.54 -15.12
C PHE A 4 -7.54 -8.53 -15.00
N THR A 5 -6.94 -8.89 -16.11
CA THR A 5 -5.79 -9.80 -16.14
C THR A 5 -4.53 -9.06 -16.54
N HIS A 6 -3.46 -9.22 -15.78
CA HIS A 6 -2.12 -8.74 -16.10
C HIS A 6 -1.11 -9.88 -15.90
N ASP A 7 -0.34 -10.21 -16.93
CA ASP A 7 0.65 -11.30 -16.95
C ASP A 7 0.10 -12.63 -16.40
N GLY A 8 -1.14 -12.98 -16.78
CA GLY A 8 -1.82 -14.20 -16.34
C GLY A 8 -2.37 -14.17 -14.91
N VAL A 9 -2.27 -13.03 -14.22
CA VAL A 9 -2.79 -12.83 -12.84
C VAL A 9 -4.09 -12.05 -12.89
N GLU A 10 -5.18 -12.61 -12.36
CA GLU A 10 -6.44 -11.89 -12.20
C GLU A 10 -6.36 -10.97 -10.98
N ILE A 11 -6.66 -9.69 -11.21
CA ILE A 11 -6.68 -8.63 -10.20
C ILE A 11 -8.10 -8.11 -10.05
N ALA A 12 -8.66 -8.24 -8.85
CA ALA A 12 -9.98 -7.74 -8.50
C ALA A 12 -9.90 -6.28 -8.05
N PHE A 13 -10.91 -5.47 -8.39
CA PHE A 13 -10.94 -4.07 -7.96
C PHE A 13 -12.36 -3.57 -7.71
N LEU A 14 -12.48 -2.42 -7.05
CA LEU A 14 -13.65 -1.55 -6.98
C LEU A 14 -13.38 -0.28 -7.77
N ASP A 15 -14.43 0.31 -8.35
CA ASP A 15 -14.36 1.56 -9.09
C ASP A 15 -15.65 2.33 -8.84
N GLU A 16 -15.57 3.43 -8.10
CA GLU A 16 -16.72 4.19 -7.62
C GLU A 16 -16.50 5.70 -7.80
N GLY A 17 -17.59 6.41 -8.04
CA GLY A 17 -17.60 7.86 -8.19
C GLY A 17 -17.11 8.32 -9.56
N GLU A 18 -16.98 9.64 -9.68
CA GLU A 18 -16.57 10.33 -10.91
C GLU A 18 -15.53 11.40 -10.59
N GLY A 19 -14.90 11.99 -11.62
CA GLY A 19 -13.91 13.04 -11.49
C GLY A 19 -12.48 12.55 -11.59
N GLU A 20 -11.54 13.25 -10.97
CA GLU A 20 -10.13 12.88 -11.03
C GLU A 20 -9.85 11.54 -10.33
N PRO A 21 -9.19 10.58 -11.04
CA PRO A 21 -8.99 9.25 -10.49
C PRO A 21 -7.94 9.21 -9.39
N ILE A 22 -8.21 8.39 -8.37
CA ILE A 22 -7.26 7.97 -7.35
C ILE A 22 -7.30 6.46 -7.19
N VAL A 23 -6.12 5.82 -7.26
CA VAL A 23 -5.95 4.38 -7.03
C VAL A 23 -5.48 4.14 -5.60
N LEU A 24 -6.13 3.20 -4.91
CA LEU A 24 -5.86 2.83 -3.53
C LEU A 24 -5.24 1.43 -3.48
N VAL A 25 -4.03 1.32 -2.92
CA VAL A 25 -3.23 0.09 -2.84
C VAL A 25 -3.06 -0.31 -1.38
N HIS A 26 -3.68 -1.43 -0.97
CA HIS A 26 -3.74 -1.86 0.44
C HIS A 26 -2.43 -2.46 0.95
N GLY A 27 -2.32 -2.59 2.28
CA GLY A 27 -1.20 -3.18 3.00
C GLY A 27 -1.18 -4.71 2.98
N PHE A 28 -0.09 -5.29 3.50
CA PHE A 28 0.10 -6.73 3.63
C PHE A 28 -1.00 -7.37 4.49
N ALA A 29 -1.41 -8.58 4.12
CA ALA A 29 -2.46 -9.38 4.77
C ALA A 29 -3.84 -8.70 4.84
N SER A 30 -4.03 -7.55 4.19
CA SER A 30 -5.28 -6.82 4.06
C SER A 30 -5.94 -7.11 2.69
N ASN A 31 -6.97 -6.35 2.37
CA ASN A 31 -7.63 -6.32 1.07
C ASN A 31 -8.32 -4.96 0.89
N LYS A 32 -8.91 -4.72 -0.28
CA LYS A 32 -9.59 -3.47 -0.59
C LYS A 32 -10.75 -3.14 0.37
N GLU A 33 -11.46 -4.17 0.85
CA GLU A 33 -12.58 -3.99 1.78
C GLU A 33 -12.09 -3.54 3.16
N VAL A 34 -11.10 -4.25 3.70
CA VAL A 34 -10.57 -4.01 5.04
C VAL A 34 -9.79 -2.69 5.10
N ASN A 35 -8.99 -2.39 4.07
CA ASN A 35 -8.12 -1.23 4.09
C ASN A 35 -8.82 0.07 3.66
N TRP A 36 -9.84 -0.02 2.80
CA TRP A 36 -10.39 1.16 2.13
C TRP A 36 -11.91 1.35 2.32
N VAL A 37 -12.70 0.27 2.29
CA VAL A 37 -14.16 0.37 2.49
C VAL A 37 -14.48 0.52 3.97
N ALA A 38 -14.01 -0.40 4.82
CA ALA A 38 -14.32 -0.41 6.25
C ALA A 38 -13.94 0.91 6.97
N PRO A 39 -12.74 1.49 6.75
CA PRO A 39 -12.40 2.80 7.32
C PRO A 39 -13.01 3.97 6.52
N SER A 40 -13.92 3.72 5.58
CA SER A 40 -14.67 4.72 4.81
C SER A 40 -13.83 5.60 3.87
N TRP A 41 -12.68 5.14 3.37
CA TRP A 41 -11.89 5.87 2.39
C TRP A 41 -12.60 6.02 1.05
N MET A 42 -13.24 4.93 0.55
CA MET A 42 -14.04 4.98 -0.68
C MET A 42 -15.07 6.11 -0.60
N THR A 43 -15.91 6.11 0.44
CA THR A 43 -16.94 7.13 0.66
C THR A 43 -16.34 8.53 0.86
N THR A 44 -15.21 8.66 1.56
CA THR A 44 -14.56 9.96 1.82
C THR A 44 -14.09 10.61 0.53
N LEU A 45 -13.43 9.83 -0.34
CA LEU A 45 -12.88 10.33 -1.60
C LEU A 45 -13.97 10.57 -2.66
N THR A 46 -14.96 9.68 -2.78
CA THR A 46 -16.07 9.87 -3.72
C THR A 46 -16.92 11.11 -3.36
N ARG A 47 -17.18 11.35 -2.07
CA ARG A 47 -17.83 12.59 -1.62
C ARG A 47 -17.01 13.85 -1.88
N ALA A 48 -15.69 13.72 -1.97
CA ALA A 48 -14.78 14.80 -2.36
C ALA A 48 -14.67 14.98 -3.89
N GLY A 49 -15.52 14.30 -4.69
CA GLY A 49 -15.56 14.41 -6.15
C GLY A 49 -14.43 13.65 -6.84
N ARG A 50 -14.01 12.50 -6.28
CA ARG A 50 -12.97 11.65 -6.87
C ARG A 50 -13.55 10.35 -7.43
N ARG A 51 -13.08 9.92 -8.60
CA ARG A 51 -13.23 8.53 -9.03
C ARG A 51 -12.23 7.70 -8.24
N THR A 52 -12.74 6.84 -7.36
CA THR A 52 -11.95 6.10 -6.38
C THR A 52 -11.88 4.64 -6.77
N ILE A 53 -10.67 4.15 -7.02
CA ILE A 53 -10.40 2.80 -7.50
C ILE A 53 -9.57 2.09 -6.43
N ALA A 54 -10.03 0.94 -5.93
CA ALA A 54 -9.31 0.16 -4.94
C ALA A 54 -9.10 -1.27 -5.46
N LEU A 55 -7.85 -1.72 -5.57
CA LEU A 55 -7.54 -3.08 -6.02
C LEU A 55 -7.21 -4.00 -4.85
N ASP A 56 -7.42 -5.31 -5.04
CA ASP A 56 -6.76 -6.33 -4.25
C ASP A 56 -5.40 -6.65 -4.90
N ASN A 57 -4.32 -6.49 -4.17
CA ASN A 57 -3.00 -6.88 -4.66
C ASN A 57 -2.99 -8.39 -5.00
N ARG A 58 -2.14 -8.81 -5.95
CA ARG A 58 -1.89 -10.26 -6.17
C ARG A 58 -1.65 -10.97 -4.84
N GLY A 59 -2.13 -12.19 -4.70
CA GLY A 59 -2.05 -12.97 -3.45
C GLY A 59 -3.08 -12.61 -2.38
N HIS A 60 -3.82 -11.50 -2.53
CA HIS A 60 -4.74 -10.99 -1.51
C HIS A 60 -6.19 -10.94 -1.99
N GLY A 61 -7.11 -10.84 -1.04
CA GLY A 61 -8.54 -10.63 -1.30
C GLY A 61 -9.10 -11.58 -2.38
N ALA A 62 -9.75 -11.02 -3.39
CA ALA A 62 -10.33 -11.77 -4.50
C ALA A 62 -9.40 -11.92 -5.72
N SER A 63 -8.16 -11.40 -5.65
CA SER A 63 -7.15 -11.59 -6.70
C SER A 63 -6.51 -12.98 -6.64
N SER A 64 -5.87 -13.41 -7.75
CA SER A 64 -5.18 -14.69 -7.88
C SER A 64 -4.17 -14.92 -6.75
N LYS A 65 -4.11 -16.16 -6.25
CA LYS A 65 -3.14 -16.60 -5.24
C LYS A 65 -1.92 -17.19 -5.94
N LEU A 66 -0.75 -16.71 -5.55
CA LEU A 66 0.54 -17.11 -6.12
C LEU A 66 1.43 -17.59 -4.97
N TYR A 67 2.28 -18.60 -5.23
CA TYR A 67 3.07 -19.24 -4.18
C TYR A 67 4.58 -19.11 -4.40
N ASP A 68 4.98 -18.46 -5.51
CA ASP A 68 6.38 -18.12 -5.77
C ASP A 68 6.68 -16.71 -5.23
N PRO A 69 7.65 -16.54 -4.30
CA PRO A 69 8.07 -15.22 -3.83
C PRO A 69 8.46 -14.24 -4.94
N ALA A 70 9.02 -14.73 -6.05
CA ALA A 70 9.41 -13.88 -7.17
C ALA A 70 8.23 -13.15 -7.83
N ALA A 71 7.02 -13.70 -7.72
CA ALA A 71 5.80 -13.06 -8.21
C ALA A 71 5.42 -11.78 -7.44
N TYR A 72 6.00 -11.54 -6.27
CA TYR A 72 5.62 -10.47 -5.36
C TYR A 72 6.63 -9.32 -5.26
N PHE A 73 7.57 -9.22 -6.19
CA PHE A 73 8.46 -8.06 -6.18
C PHE A 73 7.68 -6.76 -6.28
N SER A 74 8.10 -5.76 -5.48
CA SER A 74 7.41 -4.48 -5.41
C SER A 74 7.29 -3.80 -6.78
N ALA A 75 8.29 -3.96 -7.65
CA ALA A 75 8.24 -3.48 -9.02
C ALA A 75 7.16 -4.22 -9.84
N THR A 76 7.06 -5.54 -9.72
CA THR A 76 6.02 -6.35 -10.40
C THR A 76 4.62 -5.96 -9.94
N MET A 77 4.43 -5.73 -8.63
CA MET A 77 3.14 -5.28 -8.10
C MET A 77 2.82 -3.83 -8.51
N ALA A 78 3.81 -2.99 -8.73
CA ALA A 78 3.64 -1.66 -9.31
C ALA A 78 3.14 -1.73 -10.77
N GLU A 79 3.62 -2.72 -11.55
CA GLU A 79 3.10 -2.96 -12.91
C GLU A 79 1.63 -3.40 -12.91
N ASP A 80 1.13 -4.08 -11.87
CA ASP A 80 -0.31 -4.36 -11.77
C ASP A 80 -1.13 -3.06 -11.65
N VAL A 81 -0.64 -2.09 -10.88
CA VAL A 81 -1.31 -0.78 -10.77
C VAL A 81 -1.25 -0.02 -12.09
N ARG A 82 -0.11 -0.02 -12.79
CA ARG A 82 0.01 0.58 -14.12
C ARG A 82 -0.94 -0.08 -15.13
N ALA A 83 -1.00 -1.42 -15.13
CA ALA A 83 -1.89 -2.17 -16.01
C ALA A 83 -3.37 -1.92 -15.71
N LEU A 84 -3.74 -1.70 -14.43
CA LEU A 84 -5.08 -1.26 -14.06
C LEU A 84 -5.43 0.10 -14.69
N LEU A 85 -4.49 1.05 -14.68
CA LEU A 85 -4.70 2.33 -15.36
C LEU A 85 -4.93 2.15 -16.86
N ASP A 86 -4.16 1.27 -17.52
CA ASP A 86 -4.34 0.96 -18.94
C ASP A 86 -5.69 0.30 -19.21
N HIS A 87 -6.08 -0.69 -18.38
CA HIS A 87 -7.38 -1.38 -18.47
C HIS A 87 -8.55 -0.40 -18.37
N LEU A 88 -8.43 0.63 -17.54
CA LEU A 88 -9.47 1.64 -17.33
C LEU A 88 -9.38 2.82 -18.31
N GLY A 89 -8.41 2.83 -19.23
CA GLY A 89 -8.18 3.92 -20.17
C GLY A 89 -7.75 5.22 -19.49
N LEU A 90 -7.10 5.13 -18.33
CA LEU A 90 -6.66 6.28 -17.53
C LEU A 90 -5.20 6.61 -17.88
N PRO A 91 -4.92 7.80 -18.44
CA PRO A 91 -3.53 8.18 -18.77
C PRO A 91 -2.69 8.36 -17.50
N ARG A 92 -3.28 8.84 -16.41
CA ARG A 92 -2.64 9.02 -15.09
C ARG A 92 -3.66 9.11 -13.97
N ALA A 93 -3.24 8.82 -12.74
CA ALA A 93 -4.04 8.93 -11.54
C ALA A 93 -3.22 9.44 -10.33
N ASP A 94 -3.91 9.89 -9.28
CA ASP A 94 -3.32 9.94 -7.95
C ASP A 94 -3.20 8.51 -7.43
N VAL A 95 -2.18 8.22 -6.63
CA VAL A 95 -1.99 6.87 -6.05
C VAL A 95 -1.77 6.98 -4.55
N MET A 96 -2.59 6.29 -3.78
CA MET A 96 -2.44 6.19 -2.34
C MET A 96 -2.21 4.74 -1.94
N GLY A 97 -1.07 4.48 -1.31
CA GLY A 97 -0.76 3.18 -0.75
C GLY A 97 -0.64 3.21 0.77
N TYR A 98 -0.91 2.07 1.41
CA TYR A 98 -0.68 1.90 2.85
C TYR A 98 0.30 0.76 3.11
N SER A 99 1.35 0.98 3.93
CA SER A 99 2.34 -0.01 4.31
C SER A 99 2.99 -0.68 3.08
N MET A 100 2.77 -1.96 2.82
CA MET A 100 3.19 -2.63 1.58
C MET A 100 2.67 -1.89 0.34
N GLY A 101 1.42 -1.46 0.35
CA GLY A 101 0.84 -0.66 -0.75
C GLY A 101 1.53 0.69 -0.96
N ALA A 102 2.04 1.31 0.11
CA ALA A 102 2.84 2.52 0.01
C ALA A 102 4.19 2.26 -0.68
N ARG A 103 4.81 1.10 -0.42
CA ARG A 103 6.01 0.66 -1.14
C ARG A 103 5.72 0.48 -2.63
N ILE A 104 4.63 -0.20 -2.97
CA ILE A 104 4.18 -0.38 -4.36
C ILE A 104 3.97 0.99 -5.04
N ALA A 105 3.29 1.92 -4.37
CA ALA A 105 3.05 3.28 -4.87
C ALA A 105 4.36 4.06 -5.08
N ALA A 106 5.36 3.88 -4.21
CA ALA A 106 6.67 4.51 -4.37
C ALA A 106 7.45 3.94 -5.58
N PHE A 107 7.40 2.61 -5.79
CA PHE A 107 7.98 1.98 -6.97
C PHE A 107 7.29 2.45 -8.26
N LEU A 108 5.96 2.56 -8.26
CA LEU A 108 5.21 3.09 -9.40
C LEU A 108 5.57 4.55 -9.70
N ALA A 109 5.63 5.41 -8.66
CA ALA A 109 5.99 6.82 -8.83
C ALA A 109 7.42 7.02 -9.33
N LEU A 110 8.34 6.11 -9.00
CA LEU A 110 9.71 6.12 -9.51
C LEU A 110 9.78 5.67 -10.98
N SER A 111 9.11 4.54 -11.31
CA SER A 111 9.26 3.89 -12.62
C SER A 111 8.33 4.47 -13.69
N HIS A 112 7.19 5.04 -13.29
CA HIS A 112 6.14 5.56 -14.16
C HIS A 112 5.65 6.94 -13.70
N SER A 113 6.57 7.90 -13.60
CA SER A 113 6.28 9.25 -13.10
C SER A 113 5.22 9.99 -13.96
N ASP A 114 5.13 9.69 -15.25
CA ASP A 114 4.11 10.18 -16.17
C ASP A 114 2.69 9.64 -15.88
N ARG A 115 2.58 8.49 -15.21
CA ARG A 115 1.32 7.84 -14.84
C ARG A 115 0.84 8.24 -13.44
N VAL A 116 1.70 8.81 -12.60
CA VAL A 116 1.38 9.21 -11.22
C VAL A 116 1.31 10.72 -11.11
N ARG A 117 0.09 11.27 -10.88
CA ARG A 117 -0.14 12.70 -10.69
C ARG A 117 0.35 13.17 -9.34
N ALA A 118 0.04 12.43 -8.29
CA ALA A 118 0.56 12.62 -6.94
C ALA A 118 0.55 11.28 -6.21
N ALA A 119 1.46 11.11 -5.24
CA ALA A 119 1.54 9.89 -4.44
C ALA A 119 1.33 10.18 -2.95
N ILE A 120 0.61 9.28 -2.26
CA ILE A 120 0.43 9.29 -0.81
C ILE A 120 0.96 7.97 -0.26
N LEU A 121 1.97 8.05 0.60
CA LEU A 121 2.59 6.92 1.28
C LEU A 121 2.14 6.90 2.74
N GLY A 122 1.10 6.12 3.05
CA GLY A 122 0.60 5.93 4.40
C GLY A 122 1.27 4.73 5.08
N GLY A 123 1.66 4.85 6.35
CA GLY A 123 2.25 3.77 7.13
C GLY A 123 3.60 3.26 6.57
N LEU A 124 4.33 4.09 5.83
CA LEU A 124 5.68 3.80 5.36
C LEU A 124 6.49 5.09 5.26
N GLY A 125 7.46 5.24 6.15
CA GLY A 125 8.43 6.32 6.18
C GLY A 125 9.81 5.82 5.75
N PHE A 126 10.83 6.16 6.53
CA PHE A 126 12.23 5.90 6.18
C PHE A 126 12.58 4.41 6.01
N ARG A 127 11.73 3.49 6.48
CA ARG A 127 11.88 2.05 6.22
C ARG A 127 11.71 1.67 4.74
N LEU A 128 11.26 2.56 3.89
CA LEU A 128 11.34 2.39 2.44
C LEU A 128 12.81 2.29 1.97
N VAL A 129 13.72 2.99 2.65
CA VAL A 129 15.16 3.05 2.32
C VAL A 129 15.97 2.03 3.14
N GLU A 130 15.74 1.98 4.46
CA GLU A 130 16.50 1.08 5.35
C GLU A 130 16.05 -0.38 5.28
N GLY A 131 14.83 -0.63 4.84
CA GLY A 131 14.17 -1.94 4.94
C GLY A 131 13.50 -2.16 6.30
N VAL A 132 12.64 -3.15 6.34
CA VAL A 132 11.98 -3.64 7.55
C VAL A 132 12.55 -5.01 7.84
N GLY A 133 13.19 -5.21 8.97
CA GLY A 133 13.58 -6.54 9.47
C GLY A 133 12.35 -7.44 9.65
N LEU A 134 12.53 -8.77 9.70
CA LEU A 134 11.49 -9.77 10.04
C LEU A 134 10.74 -10.49 8.91
N PRO A 135 11.12 -10.51 7.63
CA PRO A 135 10.32 -11.19 6.61
C PRO A 135 10.19 -12.70 6.89
N ASP A 136 11.26 -13.37 7.27
CA ASP A 136 11.24 -14.83 7.48
C ASP A 136 10.46 -15.21 8.75
N THR A 137 10.58 -14.46 9.83
CA THR A 137 9.83 -14.73 11.07
C THR A 137 8.32 -14.66 10.82
N ILE A 138 7.86 -13.64 10.10
CA ILE A 138 6.43 -13.49 9.77
C ILE A 138 6.01 -14.57 8.76
N ALA A 139 6.80 -14.85 7.71
CA ALA A 139 6.49 -15.88 6.74
C ALA A 139 6.38 -17.27 7.38
N ASN A 140 7.30 -17.61 8.28
CA ASN A 140 7.27 -18.88 9.02
C ASN A 140 6.05 -18.97 9.94
N ALA A 141 5.65 -17.86 10.56
CA ALA A 141 4.43 -17.80 11.37
C ALA A 141 3.16 -18.05 10.53
N LEU A 142 3.12 -17.54 9.28
CA LEU A 142 2.02 -17.79 8.35
C LEU A 142 1.95 -19.27 7.92
N GLU A 143 3.08 -19.97 7.87
CA GLU A 143 3.18 -21.39 7.53
C GLU A 143 3.10 -22.33 8.76
N ALA A 144 3.09 -21.79 9.98
CA ALA A 144 2.97 -22.58 11.21
C ALA A 144 1.64 -23.37 11.23
N PRO A 145 1.60 -24.57 11.82
CA PRO A 145 0.37 -25.38 11.86
C PRO A 145 -0.83 -24.67 12.51
N SER A 146 -0.59 -23.88 13.55
CA SER A 146 -1.62 -23.10 14.21
C SER A 146 -1.08 -21.77 14.74
N LEU A 147 -2.00 -20.83 15.05
CA LEU A 147 -1.64 -19.56 15.70
C LEU A 147 -0.96 -19.78 17.06
N GLY A 148 -1.31 -20.88 17.77
CA GLY A 148 -0.71 -21.23 19.06
C GLY A 148 0.77 -21.62 18.98
N ASP A 149 1.28 -21.97 17.78
CA ASP A 149 2.67 -22.34 17.57
C ASP A 149 3.57 -21.11 17.28
N VAL A 150 2.99 -19.92 17.21
CA VAL A 150 3.71 -18.68 16.90
C VAL A 150 4.16 -18.00 18.20
N SER A 151 5.45 -17.98 18.48
CA SER A 151 6.03 -17.41 19.72
C SER A 151 6.45 -15.95 19.59
N ASP A 152 6.80 -15.47 18.38
CA ASP A 152 7.17 -14.06 18.17
C ASP A 152 5.93 -13.16 18.20
N PRO A 153 5.88 -12.13 19.08
CA PRO A 153 4.70 -11.29 19.25
C PRO A 153 4.29 -10.54 17.98
N THR A 154 5.25 -10.07 17.20
CA THR A 154 4.98 -9.34 15.97
C THR A 154 4.42 -10.28 14.90
N ALA A 155 5.05 -11.44 14.72
CA ALA A 155 4.59 -12.45 13.78
C ALA A 155 3.20 -13.01 14.16
N TYR A 156 2.93 -13.14 15.47
CA TYR A 156 1.60 -13.52 15.97
C TYR A 156 0.52 -12.53 15.52
N VAL A 157 0.77 -11.23 15.66
CA VAL A 157 -0.20 -10.19 15.24
C VAL A 157 -0.47 -10.28 13.73
N PHE A 158 0.56 -10.46 12.90
CA PHE A 158 0.39 -10.60 11.44
C PHE A 158 -0.36 -11.89 11.08
N ARG A 159 -0.06 -13.01 11.75
CA ARG A 159 -0.76 -14.27 11.53
C ARG A 159 -2.24 -14.18 11.95
N ALA A 160 -2.53 -13.62 13.13
CA ALA A 160 -3.89 -13.44 13.62
C ALA A 160 -4.70 -12.52 12.66
N PHE A 161 -4.09 -11.44 12.18
CA PHE A 161 -4.72 -10.56 11.20
C PHE A 161 -5.00 -11.27 9.87
N ALA A 162 -4.06 -12.08 9.37
CA ALA A 162 -4.25 -12.86 8.16
C ALA A 162 -5.40 -13.88 8.28
N GLU A 163 -5.56 -14.52 9.44
CA GLU A 163 -6.69 -15.41 9.72
C GLU A 163 -8.01 -14.63 9.80
N GLN A 164 -8.03 -13.48 10.47
CA GLN A 164 -9.21 -12.61 10.56
C GLN A 164 -9.68 -12.14 9.18
N THR A 165 -8.77 -11.83 8.29
CA THR A 165 -9.08 -11.43 6.90
C THR A 165 -9.36 -12.62 5.98
N ARG A 166 -9.30 -13.86 6.48
CA ARG A 166 -9.48 -15.12 5.75
C ARG A 166 -8.53 -15.20 4.53
N SER A 167 -7.33 -14.72 4.69
CA SER A 167 -6.31 -14.73 3.65
C SER A 167 -5.74 -16.13 3.41
N ASP A 168 -5.25 -16.37 2.21
CA ASP A 168 -4.43 -17.55 1.89
C ASP A 168 -3.04 -17.38 2.54
N LEU A 169 -2.77 -18.15 3.58
CA LEU A 169 -1.58 -18.01 4.40
C LEU A 169 -0.28 -18.35 3.63
N HIS A 170 -0.34 -19.33 2.71
CA HIS A 170 0.81 -19.70 1.88
C HIS A 170 1.11 -18.63 0.83
N ALA A 171 0.09 -18.05 0.20
CA ALA A 171 0.26 -16.92 -0.71
C ALA A 171 0.83 -15.70 0.04
N LEU A 172 0.36 -15.44 1.27
CA LEU A 172 0.91 -14.38 2.11
C LEU A 172 2.36 -14.65 2.53
N ALA A 173 2.73 -15.90 2.85
CA ALA A 173 4.12 -16.25 3.17
C ALA A 173 5.05 -15.98 1.98
N ALA A 174 4.64 -16.39 0.77
CA ALA A 174 5.35 -16.07 -0.46
C ALA A 174 5.46 -14.55 -0.69
N CYS A 175 4.36 -13.81 -0.50
CA CYS A 175 4.35 -12.35 -0.59
C CYS A 175 5.29 -11.70 0.43
N MET A 176 5.31 -12.18 1.67
CA MET A 176 6.18 -11.66 2.72
C MET A 176 7.66 -11.78 2.34
N ARG A 177 8.06 -12.91 1.74
CA ARG A 177 9.43 -13.14 1.28
C ARG A 177 9.77 -12.32 0.03
N GLY A 178 8.78 -12.08 -0.86
CA GLY A 178 8.98 -11.41 -2.14
C GLY A 178 8.89 -9.88 -2.12
N SER A 179 8.13 -9.25 -1.21
CA SER A 179 7.72 -7.83 -1.30
C SER A 179 8.56 -6.86 -0.47
N ARG A 180 9.85 -7.16 -0.20
CA ARG A 180 10.68 -6.40 0.75
C ARG A 180 11.76 -5.51 0.12
N GLN A 181 11.72 -5.28 -1.20
CA GLN A 181 12.70 -4.44 -1.86
C GLN A 181 12.67 -3.02 -1.30
N THR A 182 13.85 -2.46 -1.14
CA THR A 182 14.06 -1.07 -0.73
C THR A 182 14.38 -0.21 -1.95
N LEU A 183 14.21 1.10 -1.80
CA LEU A 183 14.74 2.08 -2.73
C LEU A 183 15.95 2.76 -2.08
N SER A 184 17.03 2.92 -2.83
CA SER A 184 18.18 3.70 -2.37
C SER A 184 17.80 5.19 -2.20
N ARG A 185 18.60 5.93 -1.43
CA ARG A 185 18.44 7.40 -1.28
C ARG A 185 18.44 8.11 -2.64
N GLY A 186 19.28 7.67 -3.57
CA GLY A 186 19.33 8.23 -4.93
C GLY A 186 18.09 7.94 -5.75
N GLN A 187 17.45 6.77 -5.57
CA GLN A 187 16.21 6.42 -6.25
C GLN A 187 15.01 7.20 -5.70
N VAL A 188 14.85 7.31 -4.38
CA VAL A 188 13.74 8.10 -3.83
C VAL A 188 13.86 9.59 -4.20
N ALA A 189 15.09 10.13 -4.33
CA ALA A 189 15.31 11.50 -4.77
C ALA A 189 14.90 11.76 -6.24
N GLN A 190 14.69 10.71 -7.04
CA GLN A 190 14.23 10.80 -8.43
C GLN A 190 12.70 10.80 -8.56
N ILE A 191 11.96 10.56 -7.48
CA ILE A 191 10.50 10.63 -7.51
C ILE A 191 10.10 12.08 -7.77
N ALA A 192 9.52 12.34 -8.94
CA ALA A 192 9.17 13.69 -9.39
C ALA A 192 7.73 14.10 -9.03
N SER A 193 6.86 13.12 -8.75
CA SER A 193 5.46 13.40 -8.41
C SER A 193 5.34 14.07 -7.03
N PRO A 194 4.44 15.05 -6.85
CA PRO A 194 4.09 15.57 -5.54
C PRO A 194 3.79 14.43 -4.56
N LEU A 195 4.36 14.45 -3.36
CA LEU A 195 4.32 13.30 -2.46
C LEU A 195 4.00 13.71 -1.02
N LEU A 196 3.09 12.95 -0.38
CA LEU A 196 2.79 13.03 1.04
C LEU A 196 3.20 11.72 1.72
N VAL A 197 4.05 11.80 2.74
CA VAL A 197 4.41 10.68 3.62
C VAL A 197 3.67 10.84 4.94
N ALA A 198 2.83 9.87 5.31
CA ALA A 198 1.99 9.94 6.51
C ALA A 198 2.20 8.70 7.40
N VAL A 199 2.64 8.90 8.65
CA VAL A 199 2.95 7.81 9.58
C VAL A 199 2.35 8.12 10.95
N GLY A 200 1.85 7.10 11.63
CA GLY A 200 1.38 7.21 13.00
C GLY A 200 2.52 7.53 13.97
N GLU A 201 2.26 8.40 14.96
CA GLU A 201 3.26 8.79 15.97
C GLU A 201 3.85 7.58 16.72
N ASN A 202 3.01 6.57 16.96
CA ASN A 202 3.37 5.34 17.67
C ASN A 202 3.65 4.16 16.71
N ASP A 203 3.84 4.42 15.42
CA ASP A 203 4.14 3.40 14.42
C ASP A 203 5.62 2.98 14.50
N SER A 204 5.87 1.82 15.10
CA SER A 204 7.21 1.24 15.24
C SER A 204 7.73 0.56 13.96
N ILE A 205 6.89 0.42 12.92
CA ILE A 205 7.19 -0.35 11.71
C ILE A 205 7.65 0.56 10.57
N ALA A 206 7.01 1.72 10.40
CA ALA A 206 7.16 2.56 9.21
C ALA A 206 8.47 3.35 9.15
N GLY A 207 9.05 3.72 10.29
CA GLY A 207 10.15 4.69 10.37
C GLY A 207 9.70 6.13 10.15
N SER A 208 10.61 7.12 10.30
CA SER A 208 10.26 8.55 10.25
C SER A 208 9.72 9.00 8.88
N PRO A 209 8.55 9.65 8.83
CA PRO A 209 8.03 10.27 7.61
C PRO A 209 8.86 11.49 7.19
N GLU A 210 9.37 12.27 8.15
CA GLU A 210 10.19 13.45 7.87
C GLU A 210 11.53 13.06 7.23
N ALA A 211 12.17 12.00 7.74
CA ALA A 211 13.43 11.51 7.19
C ALA A 211 13.28 11.03 5.75
N LEU A 212 12.15 10.38 5.40
CA LEU A 212 11.86 10.01 4.02
C LEU A 212 11.53 11.23 3.16
N ALA A 213 10.65 12.12 3.63
CA ALA A 213 10.26 13.31 2.88
C ALA A 213 11.46 14.24 2.60
N ALA A 214 12.42 14.33 3.51
CA ALA A 214 13.63 15.13 3.31
C ALA A 214 14.51 14.64 2.15
N LEU A 215 14.35 13.38 1.70
CA LEU A 215 15.09 12.85 0.54
C LEU A 215 14.40 13.14 -0.80
N ILE A 216 13.12 13.52 -0.80
CA ILE A 216 12.29 13.62 -2.00
C ILE A 216 11.94 15.08 -2.23
N PRO A 217 12.33 15.70 -3.37
CA PRO A 217 12.06 17.11 -3.63
C PRO A 217 10.59 17.47 -3.54
N GLY A 218 10.23 18.44 -2.69
CA GLY A 218 8.86 18.92 -2.53
C GLY A 218 7.92 17.99 -1.76
N ALA A 219 8.38 16.85 -1.25
CA ALA A 219 7.56 15.96 -0.45
C ALA A 219 7.17 16.60 0.90
N LYS A 220 5.98 16.23 1.37
CA LYS A 220 5.45 16.64 2.68
C LYS A 220 5.43 15.46 3.63
N ALA A 221 5.67 15.71 4.91
CA ALA A 221 5.56 14.72 5.97
C ALA A 221 4.35 15.04 6.87
N LEU A 222 3.70 14.00 7.37
CA LEU A 222 2.62 14.06 8.36
C LEU A 222 2.85 13.00 9.42
N VAL A 223 2.93 13.41 10.68
CA VAL A 223 2.80 12.53 11.84
C VAL A 223 1.34 12.52 12.28
N ILE A 224 0.73 11.34 12.40
CA ILE A 224 -0.66 11.17 12.84
C ILE A 224 -0.66 10.96 14.36
N PRO A 225 -1.13 11.92 15.16
CA PRO A 225 -0.97 11.89 16.61
C PRO A 225 -1.62 10.66 17.28
N GLY A 226 -0.89 10.01 18.18
CA GLY A 226 -1.37 8.93 19.02
C GLY A 226 -1.74 7.63 18.28
N ARG A 227 -1.39 7.49 17.00
CA ARG A 227 -1.75 6.32 16.20
C ARG A 227 -0.57 5.40 15.98
N ASP A 228 -0.83 4.09 16.08
CA ASP A 228 0.05 3.02 15.65
C ASP A 228 -0.17 2.68 14.16
N HIS A 229 0.56 1.66 13.69
CA HIS A 229 0.51 1.19 12.31
C HIS A 229 -0.89 0.75 11.85
N MET A 230 -1.67 0.12 12.73
CA MET A 230 -2.98 -0.44 12.36
C MET A 230 -4.10 0.60 12.41
N LEU A 231 -4.04 1.53 13.36
CA LEU A 231 -5.08 2.53 13.59
C LEU A 231 -4.94 3.79 12.73
N ALA A 232 -3.72 4.09 12.27
CA ALA A 232 -3.45 5.30 11.49
C ALA A 232 -4.20 5.33 10.15
N VAL A 233 -4.43 4.19 9.51
CA VAL A 233 -5.08 4.13 8.19
C VAL A 233 -6.48 4.73 8.17
N GLY A 234 -7.25 4.58 9.24
CA GLY A 234 -8.64 5.09 9.34
C GLY A 234 -8.76 6.47 9.98
N ASP A 235 -7.65 7.07 10.43
CA ASP A 235 -7.69 8.28 11.24
C ASP A 235 -8.20 9.52 10.50
N ARG A 236 -8.93 10.39 11.22
CA ARG A 236 -9.49 11.62 10.65
C ARG A 236 -8.42 12.64 10.25
N VAL A 237 -7.32 12.72 11.01
CA VAL A 237 -6.20 13.62 10.68
C VAL A 237 -5.59 13.21 9.36
N PHE A 238 -5.36 11.90 9.16
CA PHE A 238 -4.84 11.37 7.89
C PHE A 238 -5.80 11.69 6.74
N LYS A 239 -7.11 11.43 6.89
CA LYS A 239 -8.11 11.74 5.85
C LYS A 239 -8.14 13.22 5.47
N SER A 240 -8.18 14.11 6.46
CA SER A 240 -8.18 15.54 6.22
C SER A 240 -6.93 16.01 5.49
N ALA A 241 -5.76 15.52 5.91
CA ALA A 241 -4.48 15.88 5.29
C ALA A 241 -4.38 15.39 3.84
N VAL A 242 -4.87 14.18 3.55
CA VAL A 242 -4.92 13.66 2.17
C VAL A 242 -5.82 14.51 1.29
N LEU A 243 -7.02 14.86 1.75
CA LEU A 243 -7.94 15.72 1.00
C LEU A 243 -7.34 17.10 0.75
N GLU A 244 -6.71 17.71 1.75
CA GLU A 244 -6.03 18.99 1.61
C GLU A 244 -4.83 18.90 0.64
N PHE A 245 -4.03 17.85 0.74
CA PHE A 245 -2.91 17.61 -0.17
C PHE A 245 -3.38 17.48 -1.62
N LEU A 246 -4.42 16.67 -1.86
CA LEU A 246 -4.98 16.46 -3.20
C LEU A 246 -5.63 17.74 -3.78
N ALA A 247 -6.17 18.61 -2.94
CA ALA A 247 -6.75 19.88 -3.38
C ALA A 247 -5.69 20.94 -3.74
N ARG A 248 -4.49 20.86 -3.15
CA ARG A 248 -3.42 21.86 -3.28
C ARG A 248 -2.23 21.42 -4.12
N ARG A 249 -2.23 20.17 -4.62
CA ARG A 249 -1.14 19.72 -5.49
C ARG A 249 -1.10 20.53 -6.79
N PRO A 250 0.10 20.77 -7.36
CA PRO A 250 0.25 21.47 -8.63
C PRO A 250 -0.36 20.69 -9.80
#